data_36f53c91ddb371f5e103fa3cddbbd4d0
#
_entry.id   36f53c91ddb371f5e103fa3cddbbd4d0
#
_cell.length_a   1.000
_cell.length_b   1.000
_cell.length_c   1.000
_cell.angle_alpha   90.00
_cell.angle_beta   90.00
_cell.angle_gamma   90.00
#
_symmetry.space_group_name_H-M   'P 1'
#
loop_
_entity.id
_entity.type
_entity.pdbx_description
1 polymer ?
#
loop_
_entity_poly.entity_id
_entity_poly.type
_entity_poly.pdbx_seq_one_letter_code
_entity_poly.pdbx_strand_id
1 'polypeptide(L)'
;MRTYPRGVNGKEATAYLRRHLPWLALPLAPAQGLWVTRRVPRLAEAEGRTGVVGSGERRLKVVAFGDSVTAGYAVAHHRESVAGALAARLANRYAAQVSWAVCAQSGATADVALGLVDPAVLADADLIFVSIGVNDAKNGHSTARFRRDVGVLFDAILAAAPRAQVCLLGVPPLEHFPALPRPLADVMGWRGRVFDAIGKQEVAARPRMLRIEADGPLGPEMFAEDGFHPSVTLHAAFADAVMEQLDLRPPLS
;
A
#
# COMPACT_ATOMS: atom_id res chain seq x y z
N MET A 1 17.81 17.57 5.24
CA MET A 1 16.48 17.51 4.65
C MET A 1 16.66 17.39 3.13
N ARG A 2 16.52 16.19 2.54
CA ARG A 2 16.64 16.00 1.07
C ARG A 2 15.25 15.74 0.54
N THR A 3 14.70 16.72 -0.14
CA THR A 3 13.45 16.61 -0.90
C THR A 3 13.63 15.61 -2.04
N TYR A 4 12.72 14.65 -2.15
CA TYR A 4 12.70 13.67 -3.23
C TYR A 4 12.28 14.33 -4.54
N PRO A 5 12.99 14.11 -5.67
CA PRO A 5 12.54 14.62 -6.96
C PRO A 5 11.32 13.82 -7.43
N ARG A 6 10.23 14.52 -7.70
CA ARG A 6 9.01 13.98 -8.31
C ARG A 6 9.31 13.42 -9.70
N GLY A 7 8.94 12.17 -9.96
CA GLY A 7 8.85 11.62 -11.31
C GLY A 7 10.15 11.11 -11.92
N VAL A 8 10.84 10.16 -11.28
CA VAL A 8 12.01 9.48 -11.86
C VAL A 8 11.55 8.49 -12.94
N ASN A 9 11.94 8.72 -14.20
CA ASN A 9 11.72 7.76 -15.29
C ASN A 9 12.74 6.60 -15.18
N GLY A 10 12.50 5.48 -15.88
CA GLY A 10 13.37 4.30 -15.80
C GLY A 10 14.83 4.54 -16.15
N LYS A 11 15.15 5.57 -16.96
CA LYS A 11 16.53 5.96 -17.31
C LYS A 11 17.24 6.64 -16.14
N GLU A 12 16.52 7.48 -15.38
CA GLU A 12 17.05 8.16 -14.20
C GLU A 12 17.27 7.19 -13.06
N ALA A 13 16.36 6.20 -12.87
CA ALA A 13 16.54 5.12 -11.91
C ALA A 13 17.79 4.28 -12.22
N THR A 14 18.06 3.98 -13.49
CA THR A 14 19.26 3.27 -13.92
C THR A 14 20.53 4.10 -13.70
N ALA A 15 20.47 5.41 -13.95
CA ALA A 15 21.58 6.33 -13.69
C ALA A 15 21.89 6.47 -12.19
N TYR A 16 20.86 6.47 -11.34
CA TYR A 16 21.01 6.45 -9.88
C TYR A 16 21.74 5.20 -9.41
N LEU A 17 21.36 4.01 -9.91
CA LEU A 17 22.05 2.76 -9.60
C LEU A 17 23.52 2.80 -9.99
N ARG A 18 23.83 3.21 -11.21
CA ARG A 18 25.22 3.31 -11.69
C ARG A 18 26.07 4.25 -10.84
N ARG A 19 25.47 5.26 -10.22
CA ARG A 19 26.17 6.27 -9.43
C ARG A 19 26.36 5.88 -7.96
N HIS A 20 25.47 5.06 -7.42
CA HIS A 20 25.40 4.83 -5.96
C HIS A 20 25.68 3.39 -5.54
N LEU A 21 25.69 2.41 -6.46
CA LEU A 21 26.06 1.03 -6.14
C LEU A 21 27.46 0.71 -6.62
N PRO A 22 28.38 0.35 -5.71
CA PRO A 22 29.60 -0.32 -6.12
C PRO A 22 29.21 -1.67 -6.75
N TRP A 23 29.51 -1.87 -8.02
CA TRP A 23 29.20 -3.09 -8.78
C TRP A 23 29.61 -4.40 -8.09
N LEU A 24 30.68 -4.35 -7.29
CA LEU A 24 31.21 -5.47 -6.52
C LEU A 24 30.29 -5.90 -5.36
N ALA A 25 29.41 -5.04 -4.90
CA ALA A 25 28.51 -5.32 -3.78
C ALA A 25 27.14 -5.90 -4.19
N LEU A 26 26.75 -5.81 -5.49
CA LEU A 26 25.50 -6.35 -6.00
C LEU A 26 25.29 -7.85 -5.70
N PRO A 27 26.31 -8.74 -5.81
CA PRO A 27 26.15 -10.16 -5.46
C PRO A 27 25.79 -10.42 -3.99
N LEU A 28 25.99 -9.44 -3.09
CA LEU A 28 25.65 -9.57 -1.68
C LEU A 28 24.15 -9.38 -1.41
N ALA A 29 23.40 -8.70 -2.29
CA ALA A 29 21.99 -8.39 -2.07
C ALA A 29 21.12 -9.65 -1.86
N PRO A 30 21.25 -10.75 -2.61
CA PRO A 30 20.49 -11.97 -2.34
C PRO A 30 20.79 -12.60 -0.98
N ALA A 31 22.07 -12.64 -0.58
CA ALA A 31 22.47 -13.14 0.73
C ALA A 31 21.91 -12.25 1.86
N GLN A 32 21.94 -10.94 1.68
CA GLN A 32 21.32 -10.00 2.62
C GLN A 32 19.80 -10.19 2.68
N GLY A 33 19.14 -10.41 1.55
CA GLY A 33 17.70 -10.71 1.51
C GLY A 33 17.35 -11.94 2.37
N LEU A 34 18.12 -13.03 2.22
CA LEU A 34 17.94 -14.23 3.02
C LEU A 34 18.25 -13.97 4.52
N TRP A 35 19.24 -13.15 4.82
CA TRP A 35 19.58 -12.77 6.19
C TRP A 35 18.46 -11.93 6.83
N VAL A 36 17.91 -10.94 6.12
CA VAL A 36 16.79 -10.11 6.57
C VAL A 36 15.56 -10.97 6.87
N THR A 37 15.18 -11.89 5.97
CA THR A 37 14.00 -12.76 6.16
C THR A 37 14.13 -13.69 7.39
N ARG A 38 15.36 -13.98 7.84
CA ARG A 38 15.61 -14.78 9.04
C ARG A 38 15.69 -13.96 10.33
N ARG A 39 16.00 -12.66 10.22
CA ARG A 39 16.21 -11.78 11.36
C ARG A 39 15.04 -10.89 11.70
N VAL A 40 14.25 -10.50 10.70
CA VAL A 40 13.04 -9.71 10.92
C VAL A 40 12.06 -10.55 11.74
N PRO A 41 11.60 -10.06 12.90
CA PRO A 41 10.63 -10.79 13.72
C PRO A 41 9.35 -11.04 12.95
N ARG A 42 8.74 -12.20 13.18
CA ARG A 42 7.41 -12.50 12.62
C ARG A 42 6.37 -11.95 13.57
N LEU A 43 5.66 -10.92 13.13
CA LEU A 43 4.59 -10.28 13.88
C LEU A 43 3.23 -10.82 13.41
N ALA A 44 2.19 -10.60 14.20
CA ALA A 44 0.84 -11.02 13.86
C ALA A 44 0.17 -9.98 12.94
N GLU A 45 -0.82 -10.45 12.18
CA GLU A 45 -1.81 -9.58 11.54
C GLU A 45 -2.81 -9.07 12.59
N ALA A 46 -3.41 -7.91 12.31
CA ALA A 46 -4.39 -7.28 13.20
C ALA A 46 -5.65 -8.12 13.38
N GLU A 47 -6.21 -8.11 14.59
CA GLU A 47 -7.55 -8.62 14.86
C GLU A 47 -8.65 -7.66 14.39
N GLY A 48 -9.89 -8.15 14.29
CA GLY A 48 -11.04 -7.31 13.95
C GLY A 48 -11.10 -6.89 12.48
N ARG A 49 -11.02 -7.85 11.56
CA ARG A 49 -11.10 -7.63 10.10
C ARG A 49 -12.37 -6.91 9.64
N THR A 50 -13.37 -6.81 10.52
CA THR A 50 -14.58 -6.01 10.30
C THR A 50 -14.87 -5.16 11.54
N GLY A 51 -15.52 -4.02 11.34
CA GLY A 51 -15.94 -3.17 12.43
C GLY A 51 -16.79 -2.00 11.95
N VAL A 52 -17.26 -1.19 12.91
CA VAL A 52 -18.11 -0.02 12.65
C VAL A 52 -17.71 1.10 13.58
N VAL A 53 -17.76 2.35 13.09
CA VAL A 53 -17.52 3.57 13.87
C VAL A 53 -18.47 4.68 13.40
N GLY A 54 -18.73 5.64 14.30
CA GLY A 54 -19.69 6.71 14.06
C GLY A 54 -21.16 6.27 14.22
N SER A 55 -22.08 7.22 14.17
CA SER A 55 -23.51 7.00 14.48
C SER A 55 -24.48 7.81 13.61
N GLY A 56 -24.02 8.37 12.48
CA GLY A 56 -24.85 9.14 11.57
C GLY A 56 -25.85 8.28 10.79
N GLU A 57 -26.84 8.92 10.17
CA GLU A 57 -27.81 8.26 9.28
C GLU A 57 -27.15 7.80 7.97
N ARG A 58 -26.19 8.57 7.46
CA ARG A 58 -25.39 8.19 6.28
C ARG A 58 -24.59 6.95 6.58
N ARG A 59 -24.65 5.96 5.68
CA ARG A 59 -23.90 4.72 5.76
C ARG A 59 -22.79 4.73 4.74
N LEU A 60 -21.55 4.47 5.17
CA LEU A 60 -20.40 4.34 4.28
C LEU A 60 -19.65 3.04 4.61
N LYS A 61 -18.97 2.50 3.60
CA LYS A 61 -18.15 1.29 3.74
C LYS A 61 -16.76 1.49 3.16
N VAL A 62 -15.76 1.19 3.98
CA VAL A 62 -14.34 1.16 3.60
C VAL A 62 -13.89 -0.29 3.47
N VAL A 63 -13.14 -0.62 2.44
CA VAL A 63 -12.45 -1.91 2.35
C VAL A 63 -10.94 -1.66 2.25
N ALA A 64 -10.17 -2.29 3.13
CA ALA A 64 -8.71 -2.38 3.01
C ALA A 64 -8.37 -3.67 2.26
N PHE A 65 -7.64 -3.55 1.15
CA PHE A 65 -7.42 -4.64 0.21
C PHE A 65 -5.94 -4.80 -0.13
N GLY A 66 -5.41 -6.03 -0.13
CA GLY A 66 -4.11 -6.34 -0.71
C GLY A 66 -3.13 -7.11 0.19
N ASP A 67 -2.01 -6.49 0.57
CA ASP A 67 -0.87 -7.14 1.21
C ASP A 67 -0.80 -6.94 2.75
N SER A 68 0.39 -7.08 3.33
CA SER A 68 0.61 -6.98 4.77
C SER A 68 0.25 -5.62 5.38
N VAL A 69 0.35 -4.53 4.61
CA VAL A 69 -0.07 -3.20 5.09
C VAL A 69 -1.56 -3.21 5.39
N THR A 70 -2.36 -3.69 4.46
CA THR A 70 -3.82 -3.76 4.61
C THR A 70 -4.27 -4.92 5.49
N ALA A 71 -3.49 -5.99 5.62
CA ALA A 71 -3.71 -7.04 6.62
C ALA A 71 -3.42 -6.57 8.06
N GLY A 72 -2.90 -5.34 8.24
CA GLY A 72 -2.57 -4.79 9.55
C GLY A 72 -1.43 -5.55 10.24
N TYR A 73 -0.43 -6.00 9.47
CA TYR A 73 0.74 -6.68 10.04
C TYR A 73 1.46 -5.75 11.01
N ALA A 74 1.80 -6.25 12.19
CA ALA A 74 2.41 -5.50 13.30
C ALA A 74 1.49 -4.50 14.03
N VAL A 75 0.18 -4.53 13.77
CA VAL A 75 -0.82 -3.72 14.49
C VAL A 75 -1.74 -4.67 15.27
N ALA A 76 -2.09 -4.32 16.51
CA ALA A 76 -2.88 -5.22 17.36
C ALA A 76 -4.33 -5.40 16.86
N HIS A 77 -4.96 -4.32 16.40
CA HIS A 77 -6.35 -4.34 15.97
C HIS A 77 -6.59 -3.42 14.77
N HIS A 78 -7.44 -3.86 13.82
CA HIS A 78 -7.75 -3.10 12.61
C HIS A 78 -8.37 -1.72 12.85
N ARG A 79 -8.89 -1.43 14.04
CA ARG A 79 -9.29 -0.06 14.41
C ARG A 79 -8.12 0.93 14.38
N GLU A 80 -6.89 0.45 14.60
CA GLU A 80 -5.65 1.24 14.59
C GLU A 80 -4.90 1.14 13.25
N SER A 81 -5.32 0.23 12.36
CA SER A 81 -4.78 0.14 11.01
C SER A 81 -5.41 1.18 10.08
N VAL A 82 -4.97 1.23 8.85
CA VAL A 82 -5.52 2.13 7.82
C VAL A 82 -7.03 1.96 7.62
N ALA A 83 -7.57 0.75 7.80
CA ALA A 83 -9.01 0.47 7.68
C ALA A 83 -9.83 1.26 8.72
N GLY A 84 -9.52 1.10 10.00
CA GLY A 84 -10.20 1.81 11.09
C GLY A 84 -9.88 3.30 11.10
N ALA A 85 -8.66 3.68 10.78
CA ALA A 85 -8.24 5.07 10.69
C ALA A 85 -9.02 5.84 9.60
N LEU A 86 -9.22 5.25 8.41
CA LEU A 86 -10.07 5.80 7.35
C LEU A 86 -11.54 5.86 7.78
N ALA A 87 -12.05 4.77 8.36
CA ALA A 87 -13.43 4.74 8.83
C ALA A 87 -13.73 5.85 9.85
N ALA A 88 -12.82 6.08 10.82
CA ALA A 88 -12.97 7.14 11.81
C ALA A 88 -12.96 8.55 11.18
N ARG A 89 -12.06 8.80 10.22
CA ARG A 89 -11.99 10.10 9.53
C ARG A 89 -13.22 10.38 8.66
N LEU A 90 -13.69 9.36 7.95
CA LEU A 90 -14.91 9.46 7.15
C LEU A 90 -16.15 9.68 8.05
N ALA A 91 -16.25 8.97 9.17
CA ALA A 91 -17.32 9.16 10.13
C ALA A 91 -17.38 10.59 10.63
N ASN A 92 -16.24 11.17 10.99
CA ASN A 92 -16.14 12.55 11.45
C ASN A 92 -16.43 13.57 10.31
N ARG A 93 -15.83 13.37 9.14
CA ARG A 93 -15.98 14.31 8.00
C ARG A 93 -17.41 14.39 7.47
N TYR A 94 -18.12 13.27 7.44
CA TYR A 94 -19.43 13.15 6.81
C TYR A 94 -20.58 12.95 7.81
N ALA A 95 -20.32 13.01 9.12
CA ALA A 95 -21.28 12.69 10.19
C ALA A 95 -21.99 11.34 9.90
N ALA A 96 -21.20 10.33 9.55
CA ALA A 96 -21.69 9.04 9.05
C ALA A 96 -21.45 7.89 10.03
N GLN A 97 -22.20 6.82 9.88
CA GLN A 97 -21.80 5.51 10.39
C GLN A 97 -20.97 4.81 9.31
N VAL A 98 -19.72 4.45 9.61
CA VAL A 98 -18.79 3.85 8.65
C VAL A 98 -18.40 2.47 9.10
N SER A 99 -18.65 1.48 8.25
CA SER A 99 -18.14 0.12 8.43
C SER A 99 -16.82 -0.07 7.69
N TRP A 100 -15.97 -0.99 8.19
CA TRP A 100 -14.81 -1.44 7.45
C TRP A 100 -14.79 -2.96 7.31
N ALA A 101 -14.15 -3.43 6.23
CA ALA A 101 -13.81 -4.81 5.99
C ALA A 101 -12.37 -4.92 5.47
N VAL A 102 -11.74 -6.07 5.67
CA VAL A 102 -10.36 -6.32 5.24
C VAL A 102 -10.29 -7.57 4.38
N CYS A 103 -9.91 -7.38 3.10
CA CYS A 103 -9.63 -8.42 2.12
C CYS A 103 -8.12 -8.42 1.80
N ALA A 104 -7.31 -8.95 2.70
CA ALA A 104 -5.86 -8.85 2.61
C ALA A 104 -5.16 -10.11 3.12
N GLN A 105 -3.96 -10.34 2.60
CA GLN A 105 -3.06 -11.44 2.98
C GLN A 105 -1.63 -10.95 3.01
N SER A 106 -0.93 -11.13 4.13
CA SER A 106 0.49 -10.80 4.25
C SER A 106 1.32 -11.54 3.20
N GLY A 107 2.18 -10.79 2.53
CA GLY A 107 3.02 -11.33 1.46
C GLY A 107 2.35 -11.41 0.08
N ALA A 108 1.09 -11.01 -0.07
CA ALA A 108 0.39 -11.07 -1.35
C ALA A 108 1.12 -10.25 -2.42
N THR A 109 1.29 -10.86 -3.58
CA THR A 109 1.64 -10.24 -4.86
C THR A 109 0.36 -9.94 -5.64
N ALA A 110 0.45 -9.17 -6.72
CA ALA A 110 -0.74 -8.76 -7.48
C ALA A 110 -1.57 -9.94 -7.99
N ASP A 111 -0.93 -11.03 -8.42
CA ASP A 111 -1.61 -12.27 -8.85
C ASP A 111 -2.27 -13.02 -7.68
N VAL A 112 -1.64 -13.07 -6.52
CA VAL A 112 -2.23 -13.66 -5.29
C VAL A 112 -3.40 -12.83 -4.81
N ALA A 113 -3.27 -11.50 -4.80
CA ALA A 113 -4.33 -10.58 -4.38
C ALA A 113 -5.59 -10.68 -5.26
N LEU A 114 -5.45 -11.07 -6.53
CA LEU A 114 -6.60 -11.32 -7.40
C LEU A 114 -7.56 -12.37 -6.81
N GLY A 115 -7.04 -13.38 -6.14
CA GLY A 115 -7.84 -14.39 -5.43
C GLY A 115 -8.58 -13.89 -4.19
N LEU A 116 -8.29 -12.67 -3.72
CA LEU A 116 -8.96 -12.04 -2.58
C LEU A 116 -10.14 -11.15 -3.02
N VAL A 117 -10.37 -10.99 -4.33
CA VAL A 117 -11.50 -10.21 -4.85
C VAL A 117 -12.79 -10.97 -4.58
N ASP A 118 -13.54 -10.51 -3.60
CA ASP A 118 -14.84 -11.05 -3.22
C ASP A 118 -15.95 -10.04 -3.51
N PRO A 119 -16.76 -10.26 -4.55
CA PRO A 119 -17.87 -9.34 -4.88
C PRO A 119 -18.87 -9.17 -3.74
N ALA A 120 -19.06 -10.18 -2.87
CA ALA A 120 -19.95 -10.07 -1.73
C ALA A 120 -19.48 -9.04 -0.69
N VAL A 121 -18.15 -8.82 -0.61
CA VAL A 121 -17.56 -7.82 0.28
C VAL A 121 -17.39 -6.48 -0.40
N LEU A 122 -17.09 -6.45 -1.72
CA LEU A 122 -16.69 -5.24 -2.42
C LEU A 122 -17.86 -4.45 -3.03
N ALA A 123 -18.99 -5.09 -3.33
CA ALA A 123 -20.07 -4.50 -4.16
C ALA A 123 -20.67 -3.21 -3.59
N ASP A 124 -20.76 -3.09 -2.27
CA ASP A 124 -21.32 -1.95 -1.55
C ASP A 124 -20.26 -1.00 -0.96
N ALA A 125 -18.98 -1.20 -1.28
CA ALA A 125 -17.91 -0.32 -0.84
C ALA A 125 -18.04 1.08 -1.47
N ASP A 126 -17.80 2.12 -0.65
CA ASP A 126 -17.66 3.51 -1.10
C ASP A 126 -16.20 3.86 -1.35
N LEU A 127 -15.30 3.27 -0.55
CA LEU A 127 -13.85 3.48 -0.63
C LEU A 127 -13.12 2.15 -0.52
N ILE A 128 -12.19 1.89 -1.42
CA ILE A 128 -11.25 0.76 -1.32
C ILE A 128 -9.84 1.31 -1.26
N PHE A 129 -9.12 1.02 -0.17
CA PHE A 129 -7.70 1.31 -0.03
C PHE A 129 -6.90 0.08 -0.40
N VAL A 130 -6.04 0.19 -1.41
CA VAL A 130 -5.24 -0.91 -1.96
C VAL A 130 -3.77 -0.69 -1.64
N SER A 131 -3.12 -1.70 -1.07
CA SER A 131 -1.65 -1.78 -0.93
C SER A 131 -1.14 -3.03 -1.65
N ILE A 132 -0.30 -2.84 -2.67
CA ILE A 132 0.27 -3.92 -3.49
C ILE A 132 1.53 -3.46 -4.22
N GLY A 133 2.42 -4.40 -4.56
CA GLY A 133 3.59 -4.16 -5.40
C GLY A 133 4.93 -4.31 -4.68
N VAL A 134 5.00 -4.08 -3.37
CA VAL A 134 6.24 -4.31 -2.59
C VAL A 134 6.67 -5.79 -2.65
N ASN A 135 5.72 -6.71 -2.53
CA ASN A 135 6.01 -8.14 -2.60
C ASN A 135 6.39 -8.59 -4.02
N ASP A 136 5.79 -8.02 -5.05
CA ASP A 136 6.18 -8.27 -6.44
C ASP A 136 7.62 -7.80 -6.70
N ALA A 137 7.97 -6.61 -6.21
CA ALA A 137 9.33 -6.11 -6.28
C ALA A 137 10.32 -7.00 -5.51
N LYS A 138 9.97 -7.41 -4.28
CA LYS A 138 10.78 -8.26 -3.42
C LYS A 138 10.99 -9.66 -4.00
N ASN A 139 9.95 -10.26 -4.58
CA ASN A 139 9.99 -11.62 -5.12
C ASN A 139 10.61 -11.72 -6.52
N GLY A 140 11.14 -10.62 -7.04
CA GLY A 140 11.87 -10.62 -8.31
C GLY A 140 10.97 -10.70 -9.55
N HIS A 141 9.67 -10.38 -9.44
CA HIS A 141 8.78 -10.35 -10.60
C HIS A 141 9.32 -9.40 -11.67
N SER A 142 9.13 -9.73 -12.94
CA SER A 142 9.46 -8.83 -14.03
C SER A 142 8.45 -7.67 -14.11
N THR A 143 8.87 -6.55 -14.66
CA THR A 143 7.99 -5.37 -14.87
C THR A 143 6.80 -5.70 -15.77
N ALA A 144 7.00 -6.53 -16.79
CA ALA A 144 5.94 -6.97 -17.68
C ALA A 144 4.91 -7.86 -16.96
N ARG A 145 5.37 -8.78 -16.09
CA ARG A 145 4.50 -9.60 -15.25
C ARG A 145 3.69 -8.72 -14.31
N PHE A 146 4.34 -7.85 -13.55
CA PHE A 146 3.66 -6.98 -12.59
C PHE A 146 2.62 -6.08 -13.27
N ARG A 147 2.96 -5.45 -14.40
CA ARG A 147 2.01 -4.62 -15.17
C ARG A 147 0.76 -5.42 -15.55
N ARG A 148 0.91 -6.62 -16.08
CA ARG A 148 -0.20 -7.47 -16.45
C ARG A 148 -1.05 -7.83 -15.23
N ASP A 149 -0.42 -8.31 -14.16
CA ASP A 149 -1.10 -8.84 -12.98
C ASP A 149 -1.82 -7.73 -12.20
N VAL A 150 -1.18 -6.56 -12.04
CA VAL A 150 -1.82 -5.41 -11.36
C VAL A 150 -2.94 -4.80 -12.21
N GLY A 151 -2.81 -4.78 -13.55
CA GLY A 151 -3.88 -4.35 -14.44
C GLY A 151 -5.12 -5.23 -14.31
N VAL A 152 -4.95 -6.56 -14.37
CA VAL A 152 -6.04 -7.52 -14.18
C VAL A 152 -6.67 -7.38 -12.79
N LEU A 153 -5.86 -7.21 -11.75
CA LEU A 153 -6.35 -7.00 -10.38
C LEU A 153 -7.22 -5.74 -10.27
N PHE A 154 -6.77 -4.62 -10.83
CA PHE A 154 -7.52 -3.36 -10.76
C PHE A 154 -8.84 -3.44 -11.52
N ASP A 155 -8.85 -4.08 -12.69
CA ASP A 155 -10.08 -4.30 -13.45
C ASP A 155 -11.07 -5.18 -12.69
N ALA A 156 -10.59 -6.23 -12.01
CA ALA A 156 -11.42 -7.10 -11.17
C ALA A 156 -12.01 -6.36 -9.96
N ILE A 157 -11.21 -5.54 -9.26
CA ILE A 157 -11.69 -4.71 -8.14
C ILE A 157 -12.76 -3.72 -8.63
N LEU A 158 -12.51 -3.02 -9.73
CA LEU A 158 -13.43 -2.03 -10.28
C LEU A 158 -14.73 -2.65 -10.78
N ALA A 159 -14.68 -3.88 -11.29
CA ALA A 159 -15.87 -4.64 -11.68
C ALA A 159 -16.68 -5.11 -10.46
N ALA A 160 -16.00 -5.59 -9.40
CA ALA A 160 -16.63 -6.04 -8.17
C ALA A 160 -17.21 -4.89 -7.32
N ALA A 161 -16.67 -3.67 -7.46
CA ALA A 161 -17.04 -2.48 -6.69
C ALA A 161 -17.42 -1.30 -7.63
N PRO A 162 -18.59 -1.34 -8.28
CA PRO A 162 -18.94 -0.38 -9.34
C PRO A 162 -19.09 1.07 -8.88
N ARG A 163 -19.29 1.30 -7.56
CA ARG A 163 -19.47 2.65 -6.99
C ARG A 163 -18.24 3.17 -6.27
N ALA A 164 -17.31 2.27 -5.88
CA ALA A 164 -16.20 2.64 -5.03
C ALA A 164 -15.21 3.60 -5.72
N GLN A 165 -14.71 4.55 -4.95
CA GLN A 165 -13.43 5.18 -5.21
C GLN A 165 -12.32 4.22 -4.76
N VAL A 166 -11.36 3.94 -5.62
CA VAL A 166 -10.24 3.04 -5.32
C VAL A 166 -8.96 3.86 -5.15
N CYS A 167 -8.31 3.73 -4.01
CA CYS A 167 -7.07 4.45 -3.69
C CYS A 167 -5.90 3.46 -3.61
N LEU A 168 -4.95 3.56 -4.53
CA LEU A 168 -3.71 2.78 -4.50
C LEU A 168 -2.65 3.51 -3.68
N LEU A 169 -2.14 2.88 -2.63
CA LEU A 169 -0.93 3.34 -1.97
C LEU A 169 0.27 3.15 -2.90
N GLY A 170 1.01 4.22 -3.15
CA GLY A 170 2.25 4.15 -3.91
C GLY A 170 3.29 3.28 -3.20
N VAL A 171 4.15 2.61 -3.98
CA VAL A 171 5.26 1.84 -3.41
C VAL A 171 6.23 2.81 -2.72
N PRO A 172 6.49 2.65 -1.42
CA PRO A 172 7.32 3.59 -0.68
C PRO A 172 8.80 3.50 -1.09
N PRO A 173 9.63 4.50 -0.73
CA PRO A 173 11.07 4.51 -0.99
C PRO A 173 11.79 3.47 -0.12
N LEU A 174 11.84 2.22 -0.58
CA LEU A 174 12.33 1.06 0.17
C LEU A 174 13.78 1.20 0.63
N GLU A 175 14.59 2.06 0.00
CA GLU A 175 15.96 2.37 0.42
C GLU A 175 16.07 3.06 1.79
N HIS A 176 14.95 3.55 2.33
CA HIS A 176 14.90 4.19 3.64
C HIS A 176 14.38 3.27 4.75
N PHE A 177 14.06 2.02 4.42
CA PHE A 177 13.55 1.07 5.41
C PHE A 177 14.66 0.60 6.37
N PRO A 178 14.49 0.78 7.69
CA PRO A 178 15.52 0.42 8.69
C PRO A 178 15.98 -1.03 8.62
N ALA A 179 15.08 -1.96 8.27
CA ALA A 179 15.38 -3.38 8.17
C ALA A 179 16.30 -3.74 7.00
N LEU A 180 16.48 -2.86 6.01
CA LEU A 180 17.20 -3.18 4.78
C LEU A 180 18.65 -2.69 4.82
N PRO A 181 19.66 -3.59 4.90
CA PRO A 181 21.06 -3.21 4.79
C PRO A 181 21.43 -2.84 3.34
N ARG A 182 22.45 -2.01 3.17
CA ARG A 182 23.03 -1.76 1.84
C ARG A 182 23.98 -2.89 1.45
N PRO A 183 24.01 -3.32 0.17
CA PRO A 183 23.37 -2.74 -1.02
C PRO A 183 21.92 -3.19 -1.27
N LEU A 184 21.35 -4.11 -0.47
CA LEU A 184 19.97 -4.58 -0.66
C LEU A 184 18.96 -3.43 -0.67
N ALA A 185 19.09 -2.47 0.25
CA ALA A 185 18.24 -1.27 0.31
C ALA A 185 18.24 -0.50 -1.02
N ASP A 186 19.40 -0.31 -1.64
CA ASP A 186 19.52 0.42 -2.91
C ASP A 186 18.87 -0.33 -4.07
N VAL A 187 19.03 -1.68 -4.12
CA VAL A 187 18.37 -2.54 -5.11
C VAL A 187 16.86 -2.50 -4.94
N MET A 188 16.39 -2.65 -3.70
CA MET A 188 14.96 -2.62 -3.40
C MET A 188 14.35 -1.24 -3.69
N GLY A 189 15.04 -0.17 -3.34
CA GLY A 189 14.61 1.20 -3.65
C GLY A 189 14.50 1.46 -5.16
N TRP A 190 15.46 0.97 -5.97
CA TRP A 190 15.33 1.04 -7.42
C TRP A 190 14.14 0.25 -7.94
N ARG A 191 13.98 -1.00 -7.51
CA ARG A 191 12.84 -1.84 -7.91
C ARG A 191 11.52 -1.20 -7.50
N GLY A 192 11.43 -0.71 -6.25
CA GLY A 192 10.25 -0.02 -5.72
C GLY A 192 9.82 1.13 -6.64
N ARG A 193 10.75 2.02 -7.02
CA ARG A 193 10.45 3.14 -7.93
C ARG A 193 9.95 2.69 -9.31
N VAL A 194 10.51 1.61 -9.86
CA VAL A 194 10.06 1.09 -11.16
C VAL A 194 8.64 0.53 -11.06
N PHE A 195 8.33 -0.20 -9.99
CA PHE A 195 7.01 -0.77 -9.75
C PHE A 195 5.98 0.31 -9.43
N ASP A 196 6.37 1.33 -8.66
CA ASP A 196 5.55 2.50 -8.39
C ASP A 196 5.16 3.25 -9.67
N ALA A 197 6.12 3.45 -10.58
CA ALA A 197 5.84 4.08 -11.88
C ALA A 197 4.85 3.27 -12.73
N ILE A 198 4.86 1.94 -12.65
CA ILE A 198 3.86 1.08 -13.30
C ILE A 198 2.51 1.27 -12.62
N GLY A 199 2.42 1.19 -11.30
CA GLY A 199 1.19 1.42 -10.55
C GLY A 199 0.56 2.78 -10.88
N LYS A 200 1.36 3.83 -10.95
CA LYS A 200 0.92 5.18 -11.35
C LYS A 200 0.31 5.22 -12.75
N GLN A 201 0.91 4.51 -13.72
CA GLN A 201 0.37 4.43 -15.09
C GLN A 201 -0.95 3.66 -15.13
N GLU A 202 -1.04 2.53 -14.41
CA GLU A 202 -2.26 1.71 -14.36
C GLU A 202 -3.41 2.44 -13.67
N VAL A 203 -3.13 3.22 -12.62
CA VAL A 203 -4.13 4.10 -11.97
C VAL A 203 -4.60 5.20 -12.91
N ALA A 204 -3.69 5.87 -13.62
CA ALA A 204 -4.02 6.97 -14.54
C ALA A 204 -4.93 6.52 -15.72
N ALA A 205 -4.90 5.23 -16.07
CA ALA A 205 -5.76 4.66 -17.09
C ALA A 205 -7.20 4.36 -16.63
N ARG A 206 -7.51 4.54 -15.32
CA ARG A 206 -8.77 4.13 -14.71
C ARG A 206 -9.43 5.27 -13.93
N PRO A 207 -10.57 5.85 -14.41
CA PRO A 207 -11.14 7.11 -13.88
C PRO A 207 -11.54 7.05 -12.39
N ARG A 208 -11.84 5.84 -11.84
CA ARG A 208 -12.23 5.66 -10.44
C ARG A 208 -11.07 5.29 -9.52
N MET A 209 -9.84 5.44 -10.01
CA MET A 209 -8.66 5.17 -9.20
C MET A 209 -7.90 6.46 -8.90
N LEU A 210 -7.39 6.56 -7.68
CA LEU A 210 -6.46 7.60 -7.22
C LEU A 210 -5.18 6.94 -6.72
N ARG A 211 -4.04 7.56 -6.95
CA ARG A 211 -2.79 7.14 -6.33
C ARG A 211 -2.48 8.03 -5.14
N ILE A 212 -2.30 7.40 -3.99
CA ILE A 212 -1.99 8.08 -2.74
C ILE A 212 -0.49 8.00 -2.48
N GLU A 213 0.12 9.13 -2.20
CA GLU A 213 1.48 9.24 -1.70
C GLU A 213 1.40 9.62 -0.22
N ALA A 214 2.09 8.88 0.63
CA ALA A 214 2.34 9.34 1.98
C ALA A 214 3.56 10.27 1.92
N ASP A 215 3.30 11.56 1.76
CA ASP A 215 4.34 12.58 1.78
C ASP A 215 4.84 12.79 3.21
N GLY A 216 6.15 12.78 3.38
CA GLY A 216 6.78 13.05 4.66
C GLY A 216 8.09 12.29 4.88
N PRO A 217 8.88 12.69 5.87
CA PRO A 217 10.08 11.95 6.24
C PRO A 217 9.68 10.63 6.89
N LEU A 218 10.19 9.52 6.39
CA LEU A 218 10.08 8.21 7.03
C LEU A 218 11.08 8.12 8.19
N GLY A 219 10.70 8.65 9.36
CA GLY A 219 11.45 8.47 10.59
C GLY A 219 11.27 7.05 11.17
N PRO A 220 12.12 6.63 12.12
CA PRO A 220 12.02 5.31 12.76
C PRO A 220 10.63 5.03 13.37
N GLU A 221 9.95 6.06 13.88
CA GLU A 221 8.62 5.99 14.50
C GLU A 221 7.50 5.61 13.51
N MET A 222 7.77 5.75 12.21
CA MET A 222 6.84 5.35 11.15
C MET A 222 6.82 3.83 10.92
N PHE A 223 7.79 3.11 11.49
CA PHE A 223 7.91 1.68 11.33
C PHE A 223 7.57 0.94 12.62
N ALA A 224 7.07 -0.27 12.48
CA ALA A 224 6.95 -1.22 13.57
C ALA A 224 8.35 -1.69 14.04
N GLU A 225 8.40 -2.51 15.09
CA GLU A 225 9.66 -3.01 15.67
C GLU A 225 10.51 -3.81 14.67
N ASP A 226 9.91 -4.32 13.59
CA ASP A 226 10.60 -5.05 12.54
C ASP A 226 11.35 -4.13 11.56
N GLY A 227 11.17 -2.82 11.65
CA GLY A 227 11.81 -1.83 10.79
C GLY A 227 11.40 -1.91 9.31
N PHE A 228 10.30 -2.61 9.02
CA PHE A 228 9.82 -2.84 7.65
C PHE A 228 8.34 -2.49 7.47
N HIS A 229 7.47 -2.94 8.36
CA HIS A 229 6.04 -2.68 8.28
C HIS A 229 5.66 -1.35 8.94
N PRO A 230 4.54 -0.74 8.51
CA PRO A 230 4.09 0.53 9.06
C PRO A 230 3.67 0.39 10.53
N SER A 231 4.05 1.39 11.35
CA SER A 231 3.49 1.57 12.69
C SER A 231 2.06 2.11 12.61
N VAL A 232 1.36 2.15 13.76
CA VAL A 232 0.05 2.82 13.88
C VAL A 232 0.11 4.27 13.38
N THR A 233 1.22 4.97 13.66
CA THR A 233 1.44 6.36 13.19
C THR A 233 1.45 6.45 11.67
N LEU A 234 2.14 5.54 10.99
CA LEU A 234 2.16 5.54 9.52
C LEU A 234 0.82 5.11 8.91
N HIS A 235 0.10 4.18 9.54
CA HIS A 235 -1.28 3.87 9.13
C HIS A 235 -2.21 5.08 9.23
N ALA A 236 -2.07 5.89 10.27
CA ALA A 236 -2.81 7.14 10.41
C ALA A 236 -2.44 8.13 9.31
N ALA A 237 -1.15 8.27 8.98
CA ALA A 237 -0.67 9.14 7.90
C ALA A 237 -1.21 8.71 6.52
N PHE A 238 -1.30 7.41 6.24
CA PHE A 238 -1.94 6.92 5.02
C PHE A 238 -3.41 7.33 4.94
N ALA A 239 -4.13 7.24 6.06
CA ALA A 239 -5.52 7.67 6.10
C ALA A 239 -5.67 9.18 5.88
N ASP A 240 -4.78 10.01 6.44
CA ASP A 240 -4.77 11.46 6.22
C ASP A 240 -4.51 11.78 4.75
N ALA A 241 -3.51 11.17 4.11
CA ALA A 241 -3.20 11.36 2.70
C ALA A 241 -4.37 10.98 1.76
N VAL A 242 -5.14 9.94 2.11
CA VAL A 242 -6.38 9.60 1.39
C VAL A 242 -7.40 10.71 1.56
N MET A 243 -7.64 11.18 2.80
CA MET A 243 -8.66 12.18 3.10
C MET A 243 -8.37 13.55 2.46
N GLU A 244 -7.13 13.90 2.20
CA GLU A 244 -6.73 15.12 1.49
C GLU A 244 -7.14 15.10 0.01
N GLN A 245 -7.16 13.91 -0.61
CA GLN A 245 -7.46 13.75 -2.05
C GLN A 245 -8.90 13.27 -2.31
N LEU A 246 -9.58 12.80 -1.26
CA LEU A 246 -10.88 12.17 -1.37
C LEU A 246 -12.01 13.21 -1.40
N ASP A 247 -12.82 13.16 -2.46
CA ASP A 247 -14.10 13.87 -2.55
C ASP A 247 -15.24 12.87 -2.79
N LEU A 248 -15.74 12.29 -1.70
CA LEU A 248 -16.94 11.44 -1.74
C LEU A 248 -18.17 12.34 -1.77
N ARG A 249 -18.57 12.77 -2.97
CA ARG A 249 -19.86 13.46 -3.14
C ARG A 249 -21.00 12.55 -2.70
N PRO A 250 -22.04 13.09 -2.03
CA PRO A 250 -23.25 12.31 -1.84
C PRO A 250 -23.77 11.87 -3.21
N PRO A 251 -24.34 10.65 -3.34
CA PRO A 251 -25.04 10.29 -4.56
C PRO A 251 -26.08 11.41 -4.82
N LEU A 252 -26.10 11.90 -6.05
CA LEU A 252 -27.15 12.83 -6.48
C LEU A 252 -28.47 12.12 -6.19
N SER A 253 -29.23 12.69 -5.25
CA SER A 253 -30.57 12.23 -4.84
C SER A 253 -31.53 12.22 -6.02
#